data_b52c95747151841ab1016994cfefed26
#
_entry.id   b52c95747151841ab1016994cfefed26
#
_cell.length_a   1.000
_cell.length_b   1.000
_cell.length_c   1.000
_cell.angle_alpha   90.00
_cell.angle_beta   90.00
_cell.angle_gamma   90.00
#
_symmetry.space_group_name_H-M   'P 1'
#
loop_
_entity.id
_entity.type
_entity.pdbx_description
1 polymer ?
#
loop_
_entity_poly.entity_id
_entity_poly.type
_entity_poly.pdbx_seq_one_letter_code
_entity_poly.pdbx_strand_id
1 'polypeptide(L)'
;MKKIITMIGLFCISIAILSGCSTKQTDFTQKNYSVNSSQIQIINIDAIDRKIDVELSDDDKIYIDYYESEQEFFNIAVSDDHTLTMSYDTEKQLTDYIGGNAPLQNRTIRLRIPQNLLSSLIIKTTNEDITLPSLTVTDSVSMYVNHGNIQFDTLDAGNTISLETKNGNINGTILGSYDDFTIESFAKKGENHLPESKAGGNKILKVFTNNGDIQIDIKK
;
A
#
# COMPACT_ATOMS: atom_id res chain seq x y z
N MET A 1 -24.61 -50.00 67.12
CA MET A 1 -23.25 -49.76 66.50
C MET A 1 -23.41 -49.30 65.09
N LYS A 2 -23.26 -48.03 64.90
CA LYS A 2 -23.46 -47.38 63.56
C LYS A 2 -22.11 -47.35 62.84
N LYS A 3 -22.04 -47.99 61.68
CA LYS A 3 -20.86 -47.91 60.78
C LYS A 3 -20.96 -46.64 59.97
N ILE A 4 -20.01 -45.76 60.17
CA ILE A 4 -19.84 -44.56 59.38
C ILE A 4 -19.01 -44.97 58.16
N ILE A 5 -19.58 -44.88 56.94
CA ILE A 5 -18.90 -45.08 55.69
C ILE A 5 -18.40 -43.69 55.24
N THR A 6 -17.09 -43.53 55.34
CA THR A 6 -16.45 -42.31 54.84
C THR A 6 -16.25 -42.44 53.34
N MET A 7 -17.02 -41.68 52.56
CA MET A 7 -16.92 -41.60 51.11
C MET A 7 -15.80 -40.58 50.75
N ILE A 8 -14.65 -41.09 50.36
CA ILE A 8 -13.55 -40.28 49.83
C ILE A 8 -13.91 -39.93 48.39
N GLY A 9 -14.37 -38.69 48.18
CA GLY A 9 -14.57 -38.17 46.87
C GLY A 9 -13.23 -37.87 46.16
N LEU A 10 -12.94 -38.64 45.15
CA LEU A 10 -11.78 -38.44 44.29
C LEU A 10 -12.08 -37.23 43.37
N PHE A 11 -11.56 -36.04 43.73
CA PHE A 11 -11.66 -34.86 42.91
C PHE A 11 -10.61 -34.95 41.81
N CYS A 12 -10.99 -35.46 40.63
CA CYS A 12 -10.16 -35.41 39.44
C CYS A 12 -10.10 -33.96 38.94
N ILE A 13 -9.03 -33.25 39.27
CA ILE A 13 -8.68 -31.99 38.66
C ILE A 13 -8.17 -32.32 37.25
N SER A 14 -9.04 -32.16 36.25
CA SER A 14 -8.67 -32.11 34.84
C SER A 14 -7.90 -30.82 34.60
N ILE A 15 -6.57 -30.90 34.66
CA ILE A 15 -5.71 -29.84 34.13
C ILE A 15 -5.90 -29.87 32.61
N ALA A 16 -6.79 -29.01 32.12
CA ALA A 16 -6.82 -28.65 30.71
C ALA A 16 -5.48 -27.97 30.40
N ILE A 17 -4.56 -28.72 29.84
CA ILE A 17 -3.38 -28.16 29.19
C ILE A 17 -3.92 -27.39 28.02
N LEU A 18 -4.13 -26.07 28.20
CA LEU A 18 -4.20 -25.11 27.13
C LEU A 18 -2.83 -25.16 26.46
N SER A 19 -2.65 -26.07 25.51
CA SER A 19 -1.62 -25.96 24.51
C SER A 19 -1.95 -24.68 23.76
N GLY A 20 -1.37 -23.57 24.24
CA GLY A 20 -1.40 -22.32 23.50
C GLY A 20 -0.91 -22.65 22.08
N CYS A 21 -1.73 -22.32 21.08
CA CYS A 21 -1.25 -22.24 19.73
C CYS A 21 -0.04 -21.32 19.77
N SER A 22 1.15 -21.88 19.73
CA SER A 22 2.36 -21.16 19.38
C SER A 22 2.13 -20.77 17.92
N THR A 23 1.61 -19.56 17.70
CA THR A 23 1.71 -18.93 16.40
C THR A 23 3.20 -18.92 16.09
N LYS A 24 3.64 -19.71 15.11
CA LYS A 24 4.99 -19.59 14.57
C LYS A 24 5.15 -18.13 14.19
N GLN A 25 5.94 -17.41 14.94
CA GLN A 25 6.31 -16.05 14.59
C GLN A 25 7.09 -16.17 13.27
N THR A 26 6.50 -15.70 12.19
CA THR A 26 7.16 -15.69 10.89
C THR A 26 8.31 -14.70 10.99
N ASP A 27 9.55 -15.16 10.84
CA ASP A 27 10.72 -14.32 10.88
C ASP A 27 10.85 -13.55 9.55
N PHE A 28 10.73 -12.23 9.65
CA PHE A 28 10.92 -11.34 8.52
C PHE A 28 12.37 -10.84 8.46
N THR A 29 12.96 -10.91 7.29
CA THR A 29 14.31 -10.41 7.01
C THR A 29 14.22 -9.15 6.16
N GLN A 30 14.90 -8.10 6.57
CA GLN A 30 15.02 -6.88 5.78
C GLN A 30 15.83 -7.12 4.52
N LYS A 31 15.35 -6.63 3.40
CA LYS A 31 15.98 -6.67 2.06
C LYS A 31 16.11 -5.26 1.52
N ASN A 32 17.05 -5.12 0.61
CA ASN A 32 17.28 -3.87 -0.11
C ASN A 32 17.56 -4.19 -1.59
N TYR A 33 16.92 -3.42 -2.46
CA TYR A 33 17.17 -3.43 -3.89
C TYR A 33 17.58 -2.03 -4.34
N SER A 34 18.51 -1.91 -5.28
CA SER A 34 18.85 -0.60 -5.88
C SER A 34 19.19 -0.71 -7.34
N VAL A 35 18.86 0.33 -8.10
CA VAL A 35 19.13 0.45 -9.54
C VAL A 35 19.38 1.90 -9.90
N ASN A 36 20.18 2.16 -10.95
CA ASN A 36 20.39 3.51 -11.47
C ASN A 36 19.08 4.01 -12.10
N SER A 37 18.65 5.19 -11.74
CA SER A 37 17.40 5.79 -12.23
C SER A 37 17.39 6.02 -13.74
N SER A 38 18.56 6.24 -14.36
CA SER A 38 18.70 6.38 -15.81
C SER A 38 18.27 5.14 -16.61
N GLN A 39 18.13 4.00 -15.96
CA GLN A 39 17.65 2.74 -16.56
C GLN A 39 16.14 2.57 -16.42
N ILE A 40 15.47 3.44 -15.69
CA ILE A 40 14.07 3.28 -15.32
C ILE A 40 13.26 4.49 -15.79
N GLN A 41 12.17 4.22 -16.47
CA GLN A 41 11.16 5.19 -16.86
C GLN A 41 9.84 4.98 -16.13
N ILE A 42 9.53 3.73 -15.82
CA ILE A 42 8.27 3.33 -15.18
C ILE A 42 8.60 2.51 -13.93
N ILE A 43 7.92 2.83 -12.83
CA ILE A 43 7.91 1.99 -11.63
C ILE A 43 6.52 1.42 -11.46
N ASN A 44 6.44 0.09 -11.29
CA ASN A 44 5.22 -0.65 -11.04
C ASN A 44 5.37 -1.54 -9.80
N ILE A 45 4.68 -1.18 -8.71
CA ILE A 45 4.66 -1.94 -7.46
C ILE A 45 3.26 -2.52 -7.27
N ASP A 46 3.16 -3.85 -7.28
CA ASP A 46 1.94 -4.60 -6.93
C ASP A 46 2.22 -5.42 -5.66
N ALA A 47 1.74 -4.91 -4.54
CA ALA A 47 1.93 -5.50 -3.23
C ALA A 47 0.60 -5.90 -2.59
N ILE A 48 0.67 -6.88 -1.69
CA ILE A 48 -0.47 -7.33 -0.89
C ILE A 48 -0.15 -7.05 0.57
N ASP A 49 -1.06 -6.36 1.27
CA ASP A 49 -0.98 -6.11 2.70
C ASP A 49 0.31 -5.37 3.12
N ARG A 50 0.68 -4.36 2.34
CA ARG A 50 1.88 -3.55 2.54
C ARG A 50 1.57 -2.05 2.53
N LYS A 51 2.10 -1.36 3.54
CA LYS A 51 2.24 0.10 3.50
C LYS A 51 3.32 0.47 2.50
N ILE A 52 3.08 1.49 1.68
CA ILE A 52 4.06 1.96 0.71
C ILE A 52 4.36 3.42 1.00
N ASP A 53 5.57 3.65 1.50
CA ASP A 53 6.11 4.98 1.75
C ASP A 53 7.06 5.36 0.61
N VAL A 54 6.68 6.34 -0.20
CA VAL A 54 7.55 6.91 -1.22
C VAL A 54 8.30 8.09 -0.62
N GLU A 55 9.60 8.15 -0.85
CA GLU A 55 10.49 9.20 -0.38
C GLU A 55 11.35 9.70 -1.56
N LEU A 56 11.92 10.88 -1.45
CA LEU A 56 12.91 11.34 -2.42
C LEU A 56 14.27 10.72 -2.12
N SER A 57 14.99 10.33 -3.18
CA SER A 57 16.38 9.89 -3.09
C SER A 57 17.31 11.11 -3.14
N ASP A 58 18.40 11.04 -2.38
CA ASP A 58 19.43 12.09 -2.35
C ASP A 58 20.46 11.94 -3.51
N ASP A 59 20.34 10.87 -4.29
CA ASP A 59 21.25 10.55 -5.40
C ASP A 59 20.45 10.06 -6.64
N ASP A 60 21.17 9.69 -7.70
CA ASP A 60 20.60 9.23 -8.98
C ASP A 60 20.18 7.76 -8.97
N LYS A 61 19.84 7.19 -7.81
CA LYS A 61 19.40 5.80 -7.70
C LYS A 61 17.98 5.69 -7.15
N ILE A 62 17.32 4.62 -7.57
CA ILE A 62 16.09 4.13 -6.97
C ILE A 62 16.46 3.06 -5.95
N TYR A 63 15.89 3.14 -4.77
CA TYR A 63 16.05 2.15 -3.71
C TYR A 63 14.68 1.63 -3.28
N ILE A 64 14.63 0.33 -2.96
CA ILE A 64 13.47 -0.30 -2.37
C ILE A 64 13.94 -1.05 -1.13
N ASP A 65 13.52 -0.59 0.06
CA ASP A 65 13.73 -1.28 1.32
C ASP A 65 12.43 -2.00 1.69
N TYR A 66 12.52 -3.29 1.98
CA TYR A 66 11.35 -4.12 2.23
C TYR A 66 11.69 -5.30 3.14
N TYR A 67 10.70 -6.09 3.51
CA TYR A 67 10.87 -7.26 4.35
C TYR A 67 10.26 -8.49 3.67
N GLU A 68 10.96 -9.61 3.76
CA GLU A 68 10.54 -10.92 3.28
C GLU A 68 10.60 -11.96 4.38
N SER A 69 9.80 -13.00 4.23
CA SER A 69 9.88 -14.23 5.00
C SER A 69 9.97 -15.44 4.05
N GLU A 70 10.09 -16.64 4.59
CA GLU A 70 10.02 -17.87 3.79
C GLU A 70 8.69 -18.02 3.04
N GLN A 71 7.61 -17.41 3.55
CA GLN A 71 6.27 -17.55 3.01
C GLN A 71 5.78 -16.32 2.24
N GLU A 72 6.45 -15.17 2.38
CA GLU A 72 6.07 -13.92 1.74
C GLU A 72 7.32 -13.26 1.16
N PHE A 73 7.37 -13.11 -0.14
CA PHE A 73 8.53 -12.57 -0.84
C PHE A 73 8.13 -11.74 -2.06
N PHE A 74 9.10 -11.10 -2.68
CA PHE A 74 8.89 -10.23 -3.83
C PHE A 74 9.78 -10.64 -5.01
N ASN A 75 9.18 -10.61 -6.19
CA ASN A 75 9.90 -10.68 -7.45
C ASN A 75 10.18 -9.26 -7.93
N ILE A 76 11.46 -8.89 -8.07
CA ILE A 76 11.87 -7.56 -8.55
C ILE A 76 12.66 -7.75 -9.84
N ALA A 77 12.21 -7.06 -10.90
CA ALA A 77 12.84 -7.15 -12.21
C ALA A 77 12.78 -5.81 -12.96
N VAL A 78 13.72 -5.60 -13.83
CA VAL A 78 13.72 -4.51 -14.81
C VAL A 78 13.57 -5.12 -16.19
N SER A 79 12.58 -4.69 -16.94
CA SER A 79 12.30 -5.13 -18.30
C SER A 79 13.01 -4.27 -19.34
N ASP A 80 13.06 -4.74 -20.59
CA ASP A 80 13.74 -4.04 -21.71
C ASP A 80 13.07 -2.69 -22.05
N ASP A 81 11.81 -2.49 -21.68
CA ASP A 81 11.08 -1.22 -21.81
C ASP A 81 11.29 -0.25 -20.63
N HIS A 82 12.35 -0.46 -19.85
CA HIS A 82 12.74 0.36 -18.70
C HIS A 82 11.69 0.41 -17.57
N THR A 83 10.91 -0.66 -17.40
CA THR A 83 9.96 -0.80 -16.31
C THR A 83 10.59 -1.58 -15.15
N LEU A 84 10.70 -0.96 -13.98
CA LEU A 84 11.00 -1.63 -12.72
C LEU A 84 9.69 -2.16 -12.13
N THR A 85 9.58 -3.47 -12.06
CA THR A 85 8.43 -4.16 -11.47
C THR A 85 8.81 -4.80 -10.15
N MET A 86 8.01 -4.58 -9.11
CA MET A 86 8.04 -5.32 -7.85
C MET A 86 6.67 -5.97 -7.63
N SER A 87 6.61 -7.28 -7.60
CA SER A 87 5.38 -8.05 -7.42
C SER A 87 5.48 -8.96 -6.20
N TYR A 88 4.43 -8.94 -5.37
CA TYR A 88 4.28 -9.82 -4.22
C TYR A 88 4.00 -11.25 -4.66
N ASP A 89 4.62 -12.20 -3.96
CA ASP A 89 4.37 -13.62 -4.12
C ASP A 89 4.30 -14.31 -2.75
N THR A 90 3.61 -15.45 -2.65
CA THR A 90 3.39 -16.10 -1.38
C THR A 90 3.21 -17.62 -1.48
N GLU A 91 3.80 -18.33 -0.53
CA GLU A 91 3.58 -19.75 -0.29
C GLU A 91 2.68 -20.03 0.92
N LYS A 92 2.00 -18.99 1.44
CA LYS A 92 1.07 -19.12 2.58
C LYS A 92 -0.05 -20.11 2.29
N GLN A 93 -0.30 -20.98 3.28
CA GLN A 93 -1.47 -21.84 3.30
C GLN A 93 -2.66 -21.11 3.98
N LEU A 94 -3.87 -21.59 3.78
CA LEU A 94 -5.07 -20.99 4.40
C LEU A 94 -4.98 -20.85 5.93
N THR A 95 -4.26 -21.75 6.59
CA THR A 95 -4.03 -21.73 8.04
C THR A 95 -3.11 -20.61 8.50
N ASP A 96 -2.23 -20.12 7.62
CA ASP A 96 -1.24 -19.08 7.94
C ASP A 96 -1.87 -17.68 8.01
N TYR A 97 -3.11 -17.55 7.52
CA TYR A 97 -3.91 -16.32 7.66
C TYR A 97 -4.66 -16.24 9.00
N ILE A 98 -4.56 -17.29 9.84
CA ILE A 98 -5.17 -17.32 11.17
C ILE A 98 -4.13 -16.88 12.19
N GLY A 99 -4.31 -15.73 12.83
CA GLY A 99 -3.38 -15.26 13.87
C GLY A 99 -2.99 -13.80 13.77
N GLY A 100 -3.50 -13.10 12.77
CA GLY A 100 -3.24 -11.67 12.56
C GLY A 100 -2.05 -11.40 11.64
N ASN A 101 -1.88 -10.12 11.32
CA ASN A 101 -0.83 -9.67 10.41
C ASN A 101 0.51 -9.47 11.15
N ALA A 102 1.61 -9.57 10.42
CA ALA A 102 2.92 -9.18 10.91
C ALA A 102 2.92 -7.70 11.36
N PRO A 103 3.83 -7.29 12.26
CA PRO A 103 3.99 -5.89 12.64
C PRO A 103 4.11 -4.98 11.41
N LEU A 104 3.55 -3.77 11.47
CA LEU A 104 3.53 -2.84 10.34
C LEU A 104 4.93 -2.55 9.80
N GLN A 105 5.94 -2.49 10.67
CA GLN A 105 7.33 -2.33 10.26
C GLN A 105 7.77 -3.39 9.23
N ASN A 106 7.37 -4.65 9.44
CA ASN A 106 7.70 -5.76 8.55
C ASN A 106 6.81 -5.80 7.30
N ARG A 107 5.78 -4.96 7.25
CA ARG A 107 4.85 -4.82 6.13
C ARG A 107 4.96 -3.45 5.45
N THR A 108 6.08 -2.76 5.64
CA THR A 108 6.33 -1.47 4.99
C THR A 108 7.36 -1.63 3.88
N ILE A 109 7.00 -1.16 2.69
CA ILE A 109 7.91 -0.96 1.56
C ILE A 109 8.25 0.52 1.53
N ARG A 110 9.56 0.85 1.60
CA ARG A 110 10.05 2.21 1.42
C ARG A 110 10.70 2.32 0.06
N LEU A 111 10.07 3.10 -0.81
CA LEU A 111 10.53 3.38 -2.17
C LEU A 111 11.16 4.77 -2.20
N ARG A 112 12.49 4.86 -2.41
CA ARG A 112 13.17 6.14 -2.60
C ARG A 112 13.49 6.35 -4.06
N ILE A 113 13.03 7.47 -4.61
CA ILE A 113 13.15 7.81 -6.03
C ILE A 113 13.74 9.21 -6.21
N PRO A 114 14.59 9.43 -7.22
CA PRO A 114 15.04 10.78 -7.55
C PRO A 114 13.88 11.63 -8.05
N GLN A 115 13.91 12.91 -7.74
CA GLN A 115 12.93 13.88 -8.24
C GLN A 115 13.01 14.01 -9.77
N ASN A 116 11.85 14.09 -10.45
CA ASN A 116 11.71 14.44 -11.87
C ASN A 116 12.30 13.46 -12.91
N LEU A 117 12.47 12.19 -12.57
CA LEU A 117 13.06 11.20 -13.49
C LEU A 117 12.06 10.20 -14.09
N LEU A 118 10.90 10.02 -13.47
CA LEU A 118 9.95 9.03 -13.93
C LEU A 118 9.02 9.55 -15.02
N SER A 119 8.73 8.68 -15.97
CA SER A 119 7.59 8.83 -16.87
C SER A 119 6.30 8.48 -16.12
N SER A 120 6.26 7.30 -15.48
CA SER A 120 5.05 6.85 -14.78
C SER A 120 5.35 6.14 -13.47
N LEU A 121 4.44 6.31 -12.52
CA LEU A 121 4.45 5.64 -11.23
C LEU A 121 3.12 4.90 -11.01
N ILE A 122 3.20 3.58 -10.87
CA ILE A 122 2.05 2.71 -10.63
C ILE A 122 2.25 2.01 -9.30
N ILE A 123 1.34 2.21 -8.36
CA ILE A 123 1.39 1.60 -7.03
C ILE A 123 0.05 0.96 -6.70
N LYS A 124 0.09 -0.30 -6.30
CA LYS A 124 -1.08 -1.04 -5.88
C LYS A 124 -0.80 -1.80 -4.58
N THR A 125 -1.71 -1.67 -3.63
CA THR A 125 -1.71 -2.48 -2.39
C THR A 125 -3.14 -2.82 -1.96
N THR A 126 -3.29 -3.73 -1.00
CA THR A 126 -4.63 -4.15 -0.55
C THR A 126 -5.05 -3.55 0.78
N ASN A 127 -4.21 -3.59 1.79
CA ASN A 127 -4.57 -3.15 3.14
C ASN A 127 -3.41 -2.35 3.70
N GLU A 128 -3.37 -1.14 3.69
CA GLU A 128 -2.43 -0.19 4.26
C GLU A 128 -2.34 1.04 3.37
N ASP A 129 -1.79 2.10 3.90
CA ASP A 129 -1.72 3.39 3.24
C ASP A 129 -0.63 3.46 2.17
N ILE A 130 -0.82 4.36 1.21
CA ILE A 130 0.21 4.84 0.29
C ILE A 130 0.48 6.29 0.63
N THR A 131 1.75 6.63 0.88
CA THR A 131 2.18 8.01 1.14
C THR A 131 3.24 8.44 0.13
N LEU A 132 3.10 9.67 -0.41
CA LEU A 132 4.05 10.26 -1.34
C LEU A 132 4.45 11.67 -0.92
N PRO A 133 5.72 12.05 -1.12
CA PRO A 133 6.15 13.45 -1.04
C PRO A 133 5.66 14.22 -2.28
N SER A 134 6.07 15.47 -2.40
CA SER A 134 5.91 16.22 -3.63
C SER A 134 6.67 15.54 -4.77
N LEU A 135 5.96 15.18 -5.84
CA LEU A 135 6.50 14.44 -6.97
C LEU A 135 5.97 14.95 -8.30
N THR A 136 6.87 15.03 -9.29
CA THR A 136 6.52 15.31 -10.68
C THR A 136 6.86 14.10 -11.56
N VAL A 137 5.92 13.67 -12.40
CA VAL A 137 6.15 12.65 -13.43
C VAL A 137 5.77 13.22 -14.81
N THR A 138 6.43 12.74 -15.86
CA THR A 138 6.22 13.31 -17.19
C THR A 138 4.98 12.78 -17.90
N ASP A 139 4.42 11.66 -17.45
CA ASP A 139 3.23 11.04 -18.04
C ASP A 139 2.13 10.77 -17.00
N SER A 140 2.24 9.71 -16.21
CA SER A 140 1.09 9.28 -15.41
C SER A 140 1.44 8.80 -13.99
N VAL A 141 0.49 9.03 -13.06
CA VAL A 141 0.46 8.42 -11.73
C VAL A 141 -0.81 7.61 -11.58
N SER A 142 -0.68 6.37 -11.16
CA SER A 142 -1.80 5.48 -10.82
C SER A 142 -1.60 4.85 -9.45
N MET A 143 -2.53 5.09 -8.53
CA MET A 143 -2.51 4.50 -7.20
C MET A 143 -3.83 3.80 -6.90
N TYR A 144 -3.73 2.55 -6.41
CA TYR A 144 -4.88 1.76 -6.02
C TYR A 144 -4.68 1.13 -4.65
N VAL A 145 -5.67 1.30 -3.77
CA VAL A 145 -5.72 0.66 -2.45
C VAL A 145 -7.10 0.00 -2.24
N ASN A 146 -7.14 -1.13 -1.59
CA ASN A 146 -8.41 -1.75 -1.23
C ASN A 146 -8.93 -1.22 0.13
N HIS A 147 -8.05 -1.22 1.17
CA HIS A 147 -8.34 -0.70 2.51
C HIS A 147 -7.13 0.10 2.99
N GLY A 148 -7.19 1.41 2.88
CA GLY A 148 -6.12 2.32 3.25
C GLY A 148 -6.30 3.68 2.58
N ASN A 149 -5.57 4.65 3.05
CA ASN A 149 -5.60 6.00 2.53
C ASN A 149 -4.55 6.18 1.42
N ILE A 150 -4.82 7.11 0.52
CA ILE A 150 -3.82 7.66 -0.41
C ILE A 150 -3.56 9.09 0.03
N GLN A 151 -2.32 9.36 0.44
CA GLN A 151 -1.90 10.66 0.92
C GLN A 151 -0.67 11.14 0.17
N PHE A 152 -0.69 12.35 -0.31
CA PHE A 152 0.45 12.97 -0.99
C PHE A 152 0.53 14.46 -0.69
N ASP A 153 1.76 15.00 -0.73
CA ASP A 153 1.95 16.44 -0.53
C ASP A 153 1.50 17.20 -1.78
N THR A 154 2.22 16.98 -2.89
CA THR A 154 1.92 17.62 -4.17
C THR A 154 2.23 16.68 -5.32
N LEU A 155 1.28 16.50 -6.24
CA LEU A 155 1.46 15.71 -7.45
C LEU A 155 1.36 16.59 -8.68
N ASP A 156 2.32 16.41 -9.62
CA ASP A 156 2.22 16.88 -10.99
C ASP A 156 2.43 15.72 -11.95
N ALA A 157 1.54 15.56 -12.91
CA ALA A 157 1.67 14.59 -13.97
C ALA A 157 1.38 15.22 -15.33
N GLY A 158 2.11 14.81 -16.35
CA GLY A 158 1.96 15.35 -17.69
C GLY A 158 0.59 15.07 -18.31
N ASN A 159 0.04 13.87 -18.10
CA ASN A 159 -1.18 13.41 -18.77
C ASN A 159 -2.28 12.93 -17.82
N THR A 160 -1.98 11.96 -16.93
CA THR A 160 -3.03 11.28 -16.15
C THR A 160 -2.67 11.12 -14.68
N ILE A 161 -3.61 11.43 -13.81
CA ILE A 161 -3.60 11.06 -12.38
C ILE A 161 -4.84 10.21 -12.11
N SER A 162 -4.63 8.98 -11.64
CA SER A 162 -5.69 8.03 -11.30
C SER A 162 -5.50 7.53 -9.87
N LEU A 163 -6.39 7.90 -8.97
CA LEU A 163 -6.34 7.60 -7.54
C LEU A 163 -7.61 6.85 -7.14
N GLU A 164 -7.46 5.65 -6.63
CA GLU A 164 -8.61 4.85 -6.22
C GLU A 164 -8.36 4.17 -4.88
N THR A 165 -9.31 4.31 -3.96
CA THR A 165 -9.40 3.45 -2.78
C THR A 165 -10.82 2.91 -2.63
N LYS A 166 -10.98 1.70 -2.09
CA LYS A 166 -12.32 1.21 -1.75
C LYS A 166 -12.75 1.66 -0.36
N ASN A 167 -11.82 1.68 0.59
CA ASN A 167 -12.12 2.06 1.97
C ASN A 167 -10.95 2.87 2.52
N GLY A 168 -11.05 4.19 2.43
CA GLY A 168 -10.04 5.14 2.87
C GLY A 168 -10.24 6.50 2.23
N ASN A 169 -9.48 7.45 2.69
CA ASN A 169 -9.49 8.82 2.21
C ASN A 169 -8.42 9.05 1.14
N ILE A 170 -8.65 10.01 0.27
CA ILE A 170 -7.68 10.46 -0.73
C ILE A 170 -7.42 11.95 -0.48
N ASN A 171 -6.18 12.28 -0.07
CA ASN A 171 -5.84 13.64 0.35
C ASN A 171 -4.56 14.12 -0.33
N GLY A 172 -4.54 15.38 -0.76
CA GLY A 172 -3.33 16.00 -1.27
C GLY A 172 -3.57 17.22 -2.17
N THR A 173 -2.50 17.69 -2.78
CA THR A 173 -2.53 18.82 -3.72
C THR A 173 -2.10 18.36 -5.12
N ILE A 174 -2.81 18.79 -6.14
CA ILE A 174 -2.45 18.57 -7.55
C ILE A 174 -2.01 19.90 -8.14
N LEU A 175 -0.83 19.91 -8.78
CA LEU A 175 -0.31 21.09 -9.48
C LEU A 175 -0.95 21.23 -10.85
N GLY A 176 -1.44 22.44 -11.13
CA GLY A 176 -2.02 22.82 -12.41
C GLY A 176 -3.15 23.81 -12.25
N SER A 177 -3.67 24.27 -13.38
CA SER A 177 -4.92 25.04 -13.39
C SER A 177 -6.10 24.08 -13.36
N TYR A 178 -7.16 24.46 -12.69
CA TYR A 178 -8.42 23.68 -12.72
C TYR A 178 -8.89 23.40 -14.16
N ASP A 179 -8.64 24.33 -15.08
CA ASP A 179 -9.02 24.20 -16.49
C ASP A 179 -8.14 23.22 -17.29
N ASP A 180 -6.97 22.85 -16.76
CA ASP A 180 -6.09 21.88 -17.41
C ASP A 180 -6.63 20.45 -17.36
N PHE A 181 -7.60 20.17 -16.46
CA PHE A 181 -8.08 18.83 -16.19
C PHE A 181 -9.47 18.53 -16.74
N THR A 182 -9.59 17.38 -17.37
CA THR A 182 -10.85 16.63 -17.44
C THR A 182 -10.95 15.81 -16.15
N ILE A 183 -11.99 16.02 -15.34
CA ILE A 183 -12.13 15.44 -14.01
C ILE A 183 -13.29 14.43 -14.01
N GLU A 184 -13.03 13.27 -13.40
CA GLU A 184 -14.02 12.27 -13.06
C GLU A 184 -13.75 11.83 -11.63
N SER A 185 -14.66 12.15 -10.70
CA SER A 185 -14.46 11.84 -9.30
C SER A 185 -15.76 11.44 -8.60
N PHE A 186 -15.65 10.49 -7.65
CA PHE A 186 -16.81 10.01 -6.93
C PHE A 186 -16.44 9.45 -5.56
N ALA A 187 -17.09 9.97 -4.51
CA ALA A 187 -17.08 9.40 -3.16
C ALA A 187 -18.48 8.85 -2.87
N LYS A 188 -18.63 7.51 -2.83
CA LYS A 188 -19.93 6.87 -2.63
C LYS A 188 -20.50 7.12 -1.23
N LYS A 189 -19.63 7.11 -0.22
CA LYS A 189 -19.96 7.41 1.19
C LYS A 189 -18.85 8.26 1.75
N GLY A 190 -19.03 9.56 1.76
CA GLY A 190 -18.06 10.56 2.19
C GLY A 190 -18.23 11.86 1.44
N GLU A 191 -17.39 12.83 1.75
CA GLU A 191 -17.36 14.13 1.10
C GLU A 191 -16.41 14.11 -0.10
N ASN A 192 -16.75 14.87 -1.15
CA ASN A 192 -15.92 15.02 -2.35
C ASN A 192 -15.75 16.51 -2.65
N HIS A 193 -14.53 17.00 -2.54
CA HIS A 193 -14.21 18.40 -2.84
C HIS A 193 -14.01 18.69 -4.33
N LEU A 194 -13.92 17.65 -5.16
CA LEU A 194 -13.87 17.77 -6.61
C LEU A 194 -15.28 17.67 -7.22
N PRO A 195 -15.51 18.21 -8.42
CA PRO A 195 -16.75 17.95 -9.16
C PRO A 195 -16.78 16.48 -9.59
N GLU A 196 -17.97 15.85 -9.57
CA GLU A 196 -18.13 14.48 -10.06
C GLU A 196 -17.71 14.32 -11.52
N SER A 197 -17.92 15.36 -12.33
CA SER A 197 -17.53 15.41 -13.73
C SER A 197 -17.22 16.82 -14.18
N LYS A 198 -16.10 16.99 -14.89
CA LYS A 198 -15.70 18.22 -15.58
C LYS A 198 -14.98 17.87 -16.87
N ALA A 199 -15.47 18.34 -17.99
CA ALA A 199 -14.83 18.18 -19.30
C ALA A 199 -13.95 19.40 -19.67
N GLY A 200 -13.08 19.22 -20.65
CA GLY A 200 -12.41 20.31 -21.38
C GLY A 200 -10.94 20.53 -21.06
N GLY A 201 -10.31 19.72 -20.21
CA GLY A 201 -8.86 19.77 -19.98
C GLY A 201 -8.09 18.75 -20.83
N ASN A 202 -6.79 18.99 -21.00
CA ASN A 202 -5.89 18.07 -21.72
C ASN A 202 -5.32 16.97 -20.81
N LYS A 203 -5.31 17.19 -19.49
CA LYS A 203 -4.91 16.21 -18.47
C LYS A 203 -6.15 15.50 -17.93
N ILE A 204 -5.99 14.26 -17.51
CA ILE A 204 -7.06 13.44 -16.93
C ILE A 204 -6.84 13.28 -15.43
N LEU A 205 -7.86 13.62 -14.65
CA LEU A 205 -7.89 13.38 -13.20
C LEU A 205 -9.06 12.46 -12.86
N LYS A 206 -8.75 11.24 -12.39
CA LYS A 206 -9.72 10.25 -11.90
C LYS A 206 -9.51 9.98 -10.43
N VAL A 207 -10.55 10.17 -9.61
CA VAL A 207 -10.44 9.99 -8.16
C VAL A 207 -11.69 9.29 -7.63
N PHE A 208 -11.52 8.10 -7.06
CA PHE A 208 -12.66 7.29 -6.60
C PHE A 208 -12.44 6.73 -5.21
N THR A 209 -13.48 6.80 -4.38
CA THR A 209 -13.58 6.06 -3.12
C THR A 209 -15.00 5.54 -2.89
N ASN A 210 -15.13 4.34 -2.29
CA ASN A 210 -16.44 3.85 -1.88
C ASN A 210 -16.80 4.30 -0.46
N ASN A 211 -15.83 4.27 0.47
CA ASN A 211 -16.04 4.66 1.87
C ASN A 211 -14.85 5.53 2.32
N GLY A 212 -15.04 6.83 2.32
CA GLY A 212 -14.03 7.83 2.68
C GLY A 212 -14.22 9.12 1.93
N ASP A 213 -13.40 10.10 2.25
CA ASP A 213 -13.47 11.44 1.71
C ASP A 213 -12.40 11.65 0.61
N ILE A 214 -12.73 12.51 -0.35
CA ILE A 214 -11.80 13.04 -1.35
C ILE A 214 -11.55 14.50 -1.01
N GLN A 215 -10.33 14.79 -0.53
CA GLN A 215 -9.88 16.12 -0.14
C GLN A 215 -8.66 16.51 -0.98
N ILE A 216 -8.92 16.88 -2.22
CA ILE A 216 -7.90 17.29 -3.19
C ILE A 216 -8.05 18.76 -3.52
N ASP A 217 -6.96 19.50 -3.37
CA ASP A 217 -6.79 20.86 -3.83
C ASP A 217 -6.08 20.86 -5.20
N ILE A 218 -6.55 21.69 -6.15
CA ILE A 218 -5.84 21.97 -7.41
C ILE A 218 -5.24 23.36 -7.30
N LYS A 219 -3.93 23.48 -7.39
CA LYS A 219 -3.18 24.75 -7.22
C LYS A 219 -2.14 24.94 -8.32
N LYS A 220 -1.94 26.21 -8.72
CA LYS A 220 -0.86 26.63 -9.64
C LYS A 220 0.47 26.76 -8.91
#